data_34358c9fdc793d3456528d7babd872b2
#
_entry.id   34358c9fdc793d3456528d7babd872b2
#
_cell.length_a   1.000
_cell.length_b   1.000
_cell.length_c   1.000
_cell.angle_alpha   90.00
_cell.angle_beta   90.00
_cell.angle_gamma   90.00
#
_symmetry.space_group_name_H-M   'P 1'
#
loop_
_entity.id
_entity.type
_entity.pdbx_description
1 polymer ?
#
loop_
_entity_poly.entity_id
_entity_poly.type
_entity_poly.pdbx_seq_one_letter_code
_entity_poly.pdbx_strand_id
1 'polypeptide(L)'
;KWLKTLPLFIELEFKKNDKPIVISHASMADVWYLKDDVKKQETIEEYALWNRKEPKIDVPIFNIFGHTIQKEVELTKHFIDVDTGCCYADKGYGKLSAYCIETNQIIFTK
;
A
#
# COMPACT_ATOMS: atom_id res chain seq x y z
N LYS A 1 0.65 -21.49 -8.73
CA LYS A 1 -0.10 -22.05 -7.59
C LYS A 1 0.24 -21.39 -6.26
N TRP A 2 1.52 -21.26 -5.96
CA TRP A 2 1.95 -20.61 -4.70
C TRP A 2 1.46 -19.17 -4.58
N LEU A 3 1.55 -18.38 -5.64
CA LEU A 3 1.07 -16.98 -5.62
C LEU A 3 -0.39 -16.83 -5.23
N LYS A 4 -1.22 -17.80 -5.60
CA LYS A 4 -2.64 -17.77 -5.24
C LYS A 4 -2.93 -18.05 -3.77
N THR A 5 -1.94 -18.55 -3.04
CA THR A 5 -2.07 -18.81 -1.60
C THR A 5 -1.66 -17.61 -0.74
N LEU A 6 -1.06 -16.57 -1.36
CA LEU A 6 -0.63 -15.39 -0.64
C LEU A 6 -1.84 -14.52 -0.26
N PRO A 7 -1.78 -13.85 0.89
CA PRO A 7 -2.87 -12.94 1.28
C PRO A 7 -2.91 -11.72 0.35
N LEU A 8 -4.10 -11.16 0.16
CA LEU A 8 -4.29 -9.91 -0.58
C LEU A 8 -3.78 -8.71 0.21
N PHE A 9 -3.79 -8.81 1.53
CA PHE A 9 -3.33 -7.75 2.42
C PHE A 9 -2.89 -8.37 3.74
N ILE A 10 -2.11 -7.59 4.50
CA ILE A 10 -1.68 -7.96 5.85
C ILE A 10 -2.08 -6.83 6.79
N GLU A 11 -2.86 -7.14 7.80
CA GLU A 11 -3.20 -6.22 8.88
C GLU A 11 -2.24 -6.45 10.05
N LEU A 12 -1.55 -5.40 10.48
CA LEU A 12 -0.61 -5.47 11.59
C LEU A 12 -1.32 -5.30 12.93
N GLU A 13 -0.73 -5.83 14.00
CA GLU A 13 -1.33 -5.77 15.34
C GLU A 13 -1.23 -4.39 16.00
N PHE A 14 -0.33 -3.53 15.52
CA PHE A 14 -0.17 -2.19 16.07
C PHE A 14 -0.72 -1.12 15.13
N LYS A 15 -0.93 0.08 15.68
CA LYS A 15 -1.59 1.19 14.98
C LYS A 15 -0.61 2.31 14.68
N LYS A 16 -0.97 3.12 13.69
CA LYS A 16 -0.31 4.37 13.36
C LYS A 16 -1.37 5.46 13.23
N ASN A 17 -1.17 6.59 13.94
CA ASN A 17 -2.16 7.69 13.99
C ASN A 17 -3.56 7.17 14.38
N ASP A 18 -3.61 6.26 15.37
CA ASP A 18 -4.82 5.60 15.87
C ASP A 18 -5.57 4.72 14.84
N LYS A 19 -4.95 4.43 13.71
CA LYS A 19 -5.52 3.58 12.66
C LYS A 19 -4.77 2.27 12.55
N PRO A 20 -5.47 1.15 12.29
CA PRO A 20 -4.80 -0.10 11.95
C PRO A 20 -3.91 0.08 10.73
N ILE A 21 -2.76 -0.57 10.75
CA ILE A 21 -1.83 -0.55 9.61
C ILE A 21 -2.14 -1.74 8.73
N VAL A 22 -2.36 -1.48 7.44
CA VAL A 22 -2.63 -2.50 6.43
C VAL A 22 -1.62 -2.37 5.30
N ILE A 23 -1.00 -3.50 4.96
CA ILE A 23 -0.05 -3.59 3.85
C ILE A 23 -0.74 -4.31 2.69
N SER A 24 -0.70 -3.72 1.50
CA SER A 24 -1.26 -4.32 0.29
C SER A 24 -0.41 -3.95 -0.93
N HIS A 25 -0.57 -4.66 -2.03
CA HIS A 25 0.17 -4.34 -3.26
C HIS A 25 -0.24 -2.97 -3.81
N ALA A 26 -1.53 -2.75 -3.99
CA ALA A 26 -2.09 -1.45 -4.37
C ALA A 26 -2.97 -0.92 -3.24
N SER A 27 -3.37 0.34 -3.31
CA SER A 27 -4.19 0.95 -2.26
C SER A 27 -5.57 0.31 -2.18
N MET A 28 -5.97 -0.13 -0.99
CA MET A 28 -7.29 -0.69 -0.74
C MET A 28 -8.06 0.02 0.38
N ALA A 29 -7.54 1.14 0.87
CA ALA A 29 -8.14 1.85 1.99
C ALA A 29 -9.59 2.25 1.73
N ASP A 30 -9.90 2.68 0.51
CA ASP A 30 -11.26 3.15 0.16
C ASP A 30 -12.31 2.04 0.17
N VAL A 31 -11.89 0.77 0.08
CA VAL A 31 -12.79 -0.39 0.11
C VAL A 31 -12.64 -1.24 1.36
N TRP A 32 -11.87 -0.77 2.34
CA TRP A 32 -11.60 -1.51 3.56
C TRP A 32 -12.87 -1.94 4.29
N TYR A 33 -13.90 -1.11 4.26
CA TYR A 33 -15.19 -1.40 4.89
C TYR A 33 -15.89 -2.64 4.29
N LEU A 34 -15.46 -3.10 3.12
CA LEU A 34 -16.01 -4.27 2.43
C LEU A 34 -15.24 -5.56 2.74
N LYS A 35 -14.17 -5.51 3.52
CA LYS A 35 -13.23 -6.62 3.67
C LYS A 35 -13.88 -7.94 4.13
N ASP A 36 -14.94 -7.87 4.93
CA ASP A 36 -15.63 -9.04 5.45
C ASP A 36 -16.92 -9.37 4.70
N ASP A 37 -17.27 -8.62 3.67
CA ASP A 37 -18.46 -8.86 2.85
C ASP A 37 -18.14 -9.92 1.80
N VAL A 38 -18.72 -11.11 1.97
CA VAL A 38 -18.47 -12.24 1.07
C VAL A 38 -18.89 -11.97 -0.38
N LYS A 39 -19.81 -11.04 -0.59
CA LYS A 39 -20.29 -10.68 -1.94
C LYS A 39 -19.37 -9.64 -2.64
N LYS A 40 -18.45 -9.06 -1.91
CA LYS A 40 -17.58 -7.98 -2.41
C LYS A 40 -16.12 -8.38 -2.52
N GLN A 41 -15.80 -9.67 -2.45
CA GLN A 41 -14.41 -10.13 -2.50
C GLN A 41 -13.72 -9.82 -3.83
N GLU A 42 -14.43 -9.82 -4.95
CA GLU A 42 -13.86 -9.41 -6.23
C GLU A 42 -13.45 -7.93 -6.23
N THR A 43 -14.25 -7.07 -5.61
CA THR A 43 -13.93 -5.65 -5.46
C THR A 43 -12.68 -5.45 -4.61
N ILE A 44 -12.57 -6.17 -3.49
CA ILE A 44 -11.38 -6.15 -2.63
C ILE A 44 -10.14 -6.58 -3.41
N GLU A 45 -10.22 -7.69 -4.14
CA GLU A 45 -9.12 -8.20 -4.95
C GLU A 45 -8.68 -7.19 -6.01
N GLU A 46 -9.63 -6.60 -6.71
CA GLU A 46 -9.34 -5.61 -7.75
C GLU A 46 -8.63 -4.39 -7.18
N TYR A 47 -9.10 -3.84 -6.06
CA TYR A 47 -8.43 -2.72 -5.42
C TYR A 47 -7.06 -3.09 -4.88
N ALA A 48 -6.95 -4.19 -4.15
CA ALA A 48 -5.70 -4.60 -3.54
C ALA A 48 -4.58 -4.87 -4.56
N LEU A 49 -4.93 -5.25 -5.79
CA LEU A 49 -3.95 -5.59 -6.83
C LEU A 49 -3.77 -4.51 -7.90
N TRP A 50 -4.80 -3.71 -8.20
CA TRP A 50 -4.78 -2.88 -9.40
C TRP A 50 -5.12 -1.41 -9.21
N ASN A 51 -5.60 -1.00 -8.04
CA ASN A 51 -6.04 0.38 -7.82
C ASN A 51 -4.87 1.37 -7.97
N ARG A 52 -5.08 2.45 -8.73
CA ARG A 52 -4.10 3.52 -8.92
C ARG A 52 -4.52 4.85 -8.29
N LYS A 53 -5.65 4.89 -7.60
CA LYS A 53 -6.13 6.10 -6.94
C LYS A 53 -5.56 6.20 -5.53
N GLU A 54 -5.24 7.41 -5.10
CA GLU A 54 -4.83 7.67 -3.73
C GLU A 54 -6.00 7.44 -2.77
N PRO A 55 -5.72 6.98 -1.55
CA PRO A 55 -6.74 6.88 -0.50
C PRO A 55 -7.37 8.24 -0.19
N LYS A 56 -8.65 8.25 0.11
CA LYS A 56 -9.35 9.42 0.62
C LYS A 56 -8.84 9.79 2.02
N ILE A 57 -9.09 11.04 2.43
CA ILE A 57 -8.54 11.57 3.69
C ILE A 57 -9.05 10.85 4.92
N ASP A 58 -10.31 10.48 4.94
CA ASP A 58 -10.99 9.94 6.12
C ASP A 58 -11.16 8.42 6.11
N VAL A 59 -10.26 7.71 5.44
CA VAL A 59 -10.26 6.23 5.44
C VAL A 59 -9.92 5.67 6.82
N PRO A 60 -10.42 4.46 7.16
CA PRO A 60 -10.27 3.92 8.51
C PRO A 60 -8.93 3.26 8.81
N ILE A 61 -8.03 3.13 7.83
CA ILE A 61 -6.73 2.47 8.00
C ILE A 61 -5.58 3.37 7.57
N PHE A 62 -4.37 3.07 8.07
CA PHE A 62 -3.14 3.57 7.48
C PHE A 62 -2.65 2.53 6.48
N ASN A 63 -2.75 2.82 5.19
CA ASN A 63 -2.43 1.86 4.14
C ASN A 63 -1.00 2.05 3.64
N ILE A 64 -0.21 0.97 3.64
CA ILE A 64 1.13 0.91 3.06
C ILE A 64 1.01 0.12 1.77
N PHE A 65 1.36 0.74 0.65
CA PHE A 65 1.16 0.13 -0.66
C PHE A 65 2.19 0.59 -1.68
N GLY A 66 2.11 0.06 -2.89
CA GLY A 66 2.90 0.43 -4.05
C GLY A 66 2.06 0.45 -5.31
N HIS A 67 2.54 -0.20 -6.37
CA HIS A 67 1.87 -0.36 -7.67
C HIS A 67 1.81 0.92 -8.52
N THR A 68 1.47 2.05 -7.94
CA THR A 68 1.48 3.35 -8.64
C THR A 68 2.82 4.04 -8.37
N ILE A 69 3.69 4.04 -9.37
CA ILE A 69 5.10 4.46 -9.20
C ILE A 69 5.20 5.96 -8.92
N GLN A 70 6.01 6.31 -7.93
CA GLN A 70 6.31 7.69 -7.56
C GLN A 70 7.80 7.97 -7.75
N LYS A 71 8.17 9.24 -7.94
CA LYS A 71 9.58 9.66 -7.97
C LYS A 71 10.25 9.53 -6.61
N GLU A 72 9.50 9.81 -5.57
CA GLU A 72 9.90 9.71 -4.17
C GLU A 72 8.81 8.97 -3.39
N VAL A 73 9.18 8.35 -2.29
CA VAL A 73 8.20 7.76 -1.37
C VAL A 73 7.21 8.84 -0.92
N GLU A 74 5.93 8.57 -1.08
CA GLU A 74 4.88 9.50 -0.66
C GLU A 74 4.34 9.11 0.70
N LEU A 75 4.78 9.80 1.74
CA LEU A 75 4.34 9.58 3.11
C LEU A 75 3.38 10.69 3.54
N THR A 76 2.17 10.32 3.91
CA THR A 76 1.14 11.23 4.42
C THR A 76 0.69 10.79 5.82
N LYS A 77 -0.25 11.51 6.42
CA LYS A 77 -0.89 11.09 7.68
C LYS A 77 -1.82 9.88 7.49
N HIS A 78 -2.17 9.54 6.27
CA HIS A 78 -3.21 8.56 5.96
C HIS A 78 -2.67 7.32 5.26
N PHE A 79 -1.56 7.45 4.54
CA PHE A 79 -1.00 6.34 3.77
C PHE A 79 0.48 6.58 3.47
N ILE A 80 1.14 5.53 2.99
CA ILE A 80 2.45 5.64 2.36
C ILE A 80 2.47 4.80 1.07
N ASP A 81 2.88 5.43 -0.03
CA ASP A 81 3.21 4.75 -1.27
C ASP A 81 4.73 4.61 -1.34
N VAL A 82 5.21 3.36 -1.24
CA VAL A 82 6.65 3.07 -1.18
C VAL A 82 7.25 2.71 -2.54
N ASP A 83 6.45 2.67 -3.60
CA ASP A 83 6.90 2.22 -4.90
C ASP A 83 7.57 3.35 -5.67
N THR A 84 8.89 3.30 -5.73
CA THR A 84 9.70 4.29 -6.46
C THR A 84 10.23 3.75 -7.78
N GLY A 85 9.63 2.70 -8.31
CA GLY A 85 9.87 2.21 -9.67
C GLY A 85 11.27 1.66 -9.90
N CYS A 86 11.76 0.80 -9.03
CA CYS A 86 13.12 0.25 -9.08
C CYS A 86 13.49 -0.30 -10.48
N CYS A 87 12.56 -0.97 -11.15
CA CYS A 87 12.81 -1.57 -12.46
C CYS A 87 12.63 -0.60 -13.64
N TYR A 88 12.32 0.68 -13.40
CA TYR A 88 12.06 1.67 -14.43
C TYR A 88 13.09 2.80 -14.45
N ALA A 89 14.36 2.49 -14.26
CA ALA A 89 15.45 3.47 -14.29
C ALA A 89 15.51 4.22 -15.63
N ASP A 90 15.24 3.55 -16.72
CA ASP A 90 15.21 4.13 -18.07
C ASP A 90 14.09 5.16 -18.27
N LYS A 91 13.11 5.20 -17.37
CA LYS A 91 11.99 6.13 -17.42
C LYS A 91 12.07 7.23 -16.35
N GLY A 92 13.22 7.40 -15.75
CA GLY A 92 13.44 8.45 -14.74
C GLY A 92 13.06 8.06 -13.32
N TYR A 93 12.80 6.77 -13.08
CA TYR A 93 12.62 6.18 -11.76
C TYR A 93 13.89 5.40 -11.39
N GLY A 94 13.76 4.28 -10.71
CA GLY A 94 14.88 3.37 -10.52
C GLY A 94 15.42 3.27 -9.11
N LYS A 95 14.78 3.89 -8.15
CA LYS A 95 15.11 3.71 -6.73
C LYS A 95 14.41 2.47 -6.20
N LEU A 96 15.11 1.70 -5.38
CA LEU A 96 14.50 0.71 -4.50
C LEU A 96 14.34 1.37 -3.13
N SER A 97 13.13 1.48 -2.66
CA SER A 97 12.81 2.17 -1.41
C SER A 97 12.28 1.21 -0.35
N ALA A 98 12.54 1.53 0.90
CA ALA A 98 12.03 0.79 2.06
C ALA A 98 11.57 1.76 3.13
N TYR A 99 10.56 1.37 3.88
CA TYR A 99 9.99 2.15 4.97
C TYR A 99 10.01 1.35 6.26
N CYS A 100 10.60 1.93 7.29
CA CYS A 100 10.57 1.36 8.63
C CYS A 100 9.36 1.90 9.37
N ILE A 101 8.40 1.02 9.66
CA ILE A 101 7.12 1.40 10.27
C ILE A 101 7.33 1.97 11.68
N GLU A 102 8.26 1.40 12.45
CA GLU A 102 8.50 1.77 13.84
C GLU A 102 9.11 3.16 13.98
N THR A 103 9.99 3.54 13.05
CA THR A 103 10.77 4.80 13.16
C THR A 103 10.37 5.86 12.16
N ASN A 104 9.48 5.55 11.20
CA ASN A 104 9.18 6.39 10.03
C ASN A 104 10.38 6.64 9.11
N GLN A 105 11.45 5.88 9.26
CA GLN A 105 12.63 6.05 8.44
C GLN A 105 12.37 5.53 7.02
N ILE A 106 12.76 6.32 6.02
CA ILE A 106 12.72 5.94 4.62
C ILE A 106 14.15 5.78 4.14
N ILE A 107 14.45 4.65 3.51
CA ILE A 107 15.76 4.33 2.94
C ILE A 107 15.56 4.08 1.46
N PHE A 108 16.48 4.52 0.64
CA PHE A 108 16.43 4.26 -0.80
C PHE A 108 17.82 4.14 -1.40
N THR A 109 17.92 3.43 -2.51
CA THR A 109 19.15 3.32 -3.31
C THR A 109 19.34 4.60 -4.14
N LYS A 110 20.55 4.85 -4.46
CA LYS A 110 20.88 5.97 -5.36
C LYS A 110 20.89 5.56 -6.82
#